data_9c26618ea3fc56b6ec19677ab6dbb02e
#
_entry.id   9c26618ea3fc56b6ec19677ab6dbb02e
#
_cell.length_a   1.000
_cell.length_b   1.000
_cell.length_c   1.000
_cell.angle_alpha   90.00
_cell.angle_beta   90.00
_cell.angle_gamma   90.00
#
_symmetry.space_group_name_H-M   'P 1'
#
loop_
_entity.id
_entity.type
_entity.pdbx_description
1 polymer ?
#
loop_
_entity_poly.entity_id
_entity_poly.type
_entity_poly.pdbx_seq_one_letter_code
_entity_poly.pdbx_strand_id
1 'polypeptide(L)' 'MLEWQPISSAPFDRDLELSVIEKGEVHALVFPCRRTESGWVHAKTGQPVFVDPTHWRAWFD' A
#
# COMPACT_ATOMS: atom_id res chain seq x y z
N MET A 1 1.47 1.29 -17.90
CA MET A 1 1.25 0.27 -16.88
C MET A 1 2.01 0.60 -15.61
N LEU A 2 1.36 0.46 -14.48
CA LEU A 2 1.98 0.76 -13.21
C LEU A 2 2.65 -0.48 -12.65
N GLU A 3 3.94 -0.36 -12.39
CA GLU A 3 4.70 -1.46 -11.83
C GLU A 3 4.72 -1.34 -10.30
N TRP A 4 4.76 -2.50 -9.65
CA TRP A 4 4.91 -2.53 -8.22
C TRP A 4 6.30 -2.04 -7.83
N GLN A 5 6.35 -1.14 -6.84
CA GLN A 5 7.60 -0.57 -6.33
C GLN A 5 7.88 -1.14 -4.94
N PRO A 6 9.17 -1.20 -4.55
CA PRO A 6 9.48 -1.70 -3.21
C PRO A 6 8.91 -0.78 -2.14
N ILE A 7 8.43 -1.38 -1.06
CA ILE A 7 7.70 -0.63 -0.04
C ILE A 7 8.55 0.45 0.63
N SER A 8 9.86 0.29 0.65
CA SER A 8 10.74 1.29 1.25
C SER A 8 10.68 2.64 0.54
N SER A 9 10.25 2.65 -0.72
CA SER A 9 10.14 3.89 -1.50
C SER A 9 8.75 4.51 -1.46
N ALA A 10 7.83 3.97 -0.67
CA ALA A 10 6.45 4.46 -0.64
C ALA A 10 6.38 5.90 -0.11
N PRO A 11 5.71 6.79 -0.85
CA PRO A 11 5.55 8.17 -0.38
C PRO A 11 4.53 8.27 0.75
N PHE A 12 4.65 9.35 1.53
CA PHE A 12 3.70 9.65 2.60
C PHE A 12 2.52 10.46 2.05
N ASP A 13 1.37 10.35 2.72
CA ASP A 13 0.19 11.19 2.47
C ASP A 13 -0.36 11.10 1.05
N ARG A 14 -0.27 9.93 0.45
CA ARG A 14 -0.84 9.68 -0.87
C ARG A 14 -1.63 8.39 -0.84
N ASP A 15 -2.65 8.32 -1.69
CA ASP A 15 -3.45 7.11 -1.81
C ASP A 15 -2.65 6.05 -2.58
N LEU A 16 -2.38 4.95 -1.93
CA LEU A 16 -1.53 3.90 -2.48
C LEU A 16 -2.25 2.56 -2.49
N GLU A 17 -1.94 1.76 -3.49
CA GLU A 17 -2.33 0.36 -3.52
C GLU A 17 -1.17 -0.45 -2.95
N LEU A 18 -1.45 -1.25 -1.91
CA LEU A 18 -0.43 -2.06 -1.26
C LEU A 18 -0.58 -3.51 -1.65
N SER A 19 0.53 -4.22 -1.68
CA SER A 19 0.52 -5.65 -1.94
C SER A 19 1.57 -6.37 -1.12
N VAL A 20 1.31 -7.66 -0.91
CA VAL A 20 2.31 -8.60 -0.42
C VAL A 20 2.62 -9.52 -1.58
N ILE A 21 3.86 -9.51 -2.02
CA ILE A 21 4.31 -10.37 -3.12
C ILE A 21 5.19 -11.45 -2.54
N GLU A 22 4.74 -12.71 -2.63
CA GLU A 22 5.45 -13.85 -2.11
C GLU A 22 5.45 -14.96 -3.14
N LYS A 23 6.62 -15.55 -3.40
CA LYS A 23 6.75 -16.71 -4.27
C LYS A 23 6.05 -16.50 -5.62
N GLY A 24 6.16 -15.27 -6.16
CA GLY A 24 5.57 -14.95 -7.44
C GLY A 24 4.08 -14.65 -7.40
N GLU A 25 3.44 -14.70 -6.22
CA GLU A 25 2.02 -14.39 -6.08
C GLU A 25 1.85 -12.98 -5.53
N VAL A 26 0.90 -12.26 -6.10
CA VAL A 26 0.59 -10.89 -5.69
C VAL A 26 -0.73 -10.89 -4.95
N HIS A 27 -0.70 -10.44 -3.69
CA HIS A 27 -1.89 -10.29 -2.86
C HIS A 27 -2.09 -8.80 -2.58
N ALA A 28 -2.93 -8.16 -3.38
CA ALA A 28 -3.16 -6.72 -3.26
C ALA A 28 -4.35 -6.43 -2.37
N LEU A 29 -4.25 -5.36 -1.58
CA LEU A 29 -5.38 -4.87 -0.80
C LEU A 29 -6.37 -4.18 -1.74
N VAL A 30 -7.65 -4.31 -1.42
CA VAL A 30 -8.73 -3.83 -2.30
C VAL A 30 -9.22 -2.43 -1.94
N PHE A 31 -8.46 -1.71 -1.14
CA PHE A 31 -8.78 -0.34 -0.74
C PHE A 31 -7.50 0.48 -0.67
N PRO A 32 -7.62 1.81 -0.84
CA PRO A 32 -6.42 2.65 -0.79
C PRO A 32 -5.91 2.80 0.63
N CYS A 33 -4.59 2.86 0.76
CA CYS A 33 -3.93 3.07 2.04
C CYS A 33 -3.03 4.28 1.96
N ARG A 34 -2.69 4.85 3.13
CA ARG A 34 -1.73 5.95 3.22
C ARG A 34 -0.65 5.59 4.22
N ARG A 35 0.55 6.05 3.91
CA ARG A 35 1.69 5.87 4.79
C ARG A 35 1.72 7.01 5.79
N THR A 36 1.82 6.66 7.09
CA THR A 36 1.97 7.63 8.16
C THR A 36 3.19 7.28 9.00
N GLU A 37 3.58 8.15 9.91
CA GLU A 37 4.71 7.90 10.80
C GLU A 37 4.48 6.68 11.67
N SER A 38 3.23 6.37 11.99
CA SER A 38 2.90 5.23 12.85
C SER A 38 2.62 3.96 12.05
N GLY A 39 2.65 4.00 10.73
CA GLY A 39 2.41 2.84 9.88
C GLY A 39 1.39 3.12 8.80
N TRP A 40 0.59 2.11 8.46
CA TRP A 40 -0.36 2.19 7.37
C TRP A 40 -1.77 2.44 7.89
N VAL A 41 -2.51 3.30 7.20
CA VAL A 41 -3.91 3.57 7.53
C VAL A 41 -4.76 3.46 6.27
N HIS A 42 -6.05 3.16 6.45
CA HIS A 42 -7.02 3.17 5.36
C HIS A 42 -7.20 4.63 4.91
N ALA A 43 -7.01 4.90 3.62
CA ALA A 43 -7.00 6.27 3.14
C ALA A 43 -8.32 7.01 3.32
N LYS A 44 -9.42 6.27 3.32
CA LYS A 44 -10.76 6.89 3.40
C LYS A 44 -11.30 7.00 4.81
N THR A 45 -10.89 6.10 5.71
CA THR A 45 -11.44 6.08 7.07
C THR A 45 -10.43 6.51 8.13
N GLY A 46 -9.13 6.44 7.82
CA GLY A 46 -8.09 6.73 8.78
C GLY A 46 -7.82 5.61 9.77
N GLN A 47 -8.52 4.48 9.63
CA GLN A 47 -8.31 3.34 10.51
C GLN A 47 -6.98 2.67 10.25
N PRO A 48 -6.29 2.20 11.30
CA PRO A 48 -5.02 1.51 11.10
C PRO A 48 -5.21 0.22 10.31
N VAL A 49 -4.24 -0.08 9.47
CA VAL A 49 -4.22 -1.31 8.67
C VAL A 49 -3.02 -2.13 9.13
N PHE A 50 -3.30 -3.30 9.70
CA PHE A 50 -2.25 -4.16 10.25
C PHE A 50 -1.79 -5.13 9.17
N VAL A 51 -0.85 -4.67 8.35
CA VAL A 51 -0.33 -5.43 7.22
C VAL A 51 1.15 -5.12 7.07
N ASP A 52 1.91 -6.11 6.56
CA ASP A 52 3.31 -5.92 6.23
C ASP A 52 3.46 -5.96 4.72
N PRO A 53 3.14 -4.87 4.02
CA PRO A 53 3.22 -4.88 2.56
C PRO A 53 4.68 -4.92 2.11
N THR A 54 4.90 -5.58 0.98
CA THR A 54 6.23 -5.64 0.38
C THR A 54 6.38 -4.64 -0.76
N HIS A 55 5.26 -4.24 -1.38
CA HIS A 55 5.27 -3.39 -2.57
C HIS A 55 4.09 -2.43 -2.55
N TRP A 56 4.20 -1.39 -3.36
CA TRP A 56 3.15 -0.37 -3.51
C TRP A 56 3.10 0.11 -4.95
N ARG A 57 1.98 0.72 -5.29
CA ARG A 57 1.84 1.51 -6.51
C ARG A 57 0.73 2.52 -6.28
N ALA A 58 0.61 3.51 -7.17
CA ALA A 58 -0.42 4.52 -7.00
C ALA A 58 -1.81 3.90 -7.10
N TRP A 59 -2.72 4.39 -6.24
CA TRP A 59 -4.12 3.95 -6.29
C TRP A 59 -4.86 4.79 -7.33
N PHE A 60 -5.63 4.15 -8.17
CA PHE A 60 -6.51 4.83 -9.13
C PHE A 60 -7.95 4.39 -8.90
N ASP A 61 -8.82 5.37 -8.75
CA ASP A 61 -10.26 5.11 -8.62
C ASP A 61 -10.89 4.81 -9.96
#